data_d58e3553059c30cca425984a8f5f2e98
#
_entry.id   d58e3553059c30cca425984a8f5f2e98
#
_cell.length_a   1.000
_cell.length_b   1.000
_cell.length_c   1.000
_cell.angle_alpha   90.00
_cell.angle_beta   90.00
_cell.angle_gamma   90.00
#
_symmetry.space_group_name_H-M   'P 1'
#
loop_
_entity.id
_entity.type
_entity.pdbx_description
1 polymer ?
#
loop_
_entity_poly.entity_id
_entity_poly.type
_entity_poly.pdbx_seq_one_letter_code
_entity_poly.pdbx_strand_id
1 'polypeptide(L)'
;VEKMTPESFAKAVKFGAEYAREALAEPQEGTILTVLTDFSNRLIELIQTNNHDFEQLMEMGINEAEKSLENTPNLLAVLKKAGVVDAGAQGFVDFLHGIFSFIKNGDLKGFKTDLASKQINVDMDNNGTDFENSEFRYCTECIIKGDKIIHKDLRESLLTNGNSLVIAGSKKKAKVHIHVNDPSEVFKICTDFGTVTGEKADDMWQQQEAAQSHTTKRVAIVTDSGADIPDDIDLNIFVVPVRYNFGNVGYIDKVSQTPEEFFQELETNPNHPQTSQPTPGDFRRQYQFLKSHYDSIISIHIPHELSGTYQSALNAAKRVDKENITVIDGLSASGGLGLIVMKAASLSNEGKSLEEINALLPGIISSTKVFLAIKDLKYVVRGGRLPAWVKSVADFLNI
;
A
#
# COMPACT_ATOMS: atom_id res chain seq x y z
N VAL A 1 -16.73 -33.83 -2.25
CA VAL A 1 -16.07 -32.79 -3.07
C VAL A 1 -16.30 -33.16 -4.52
N GLU A 2 -17.10 -32.41 -5.27
CA GLU A 2 -17.24 -32.60 -6.71
C GLU A 2 -15.87 -32.37 -7.38
N LYS A 3 -15.48 -33.33 -8.22
CA LYS A 3 -14.22 -33.19 -8.97
C LYS A 3 -14.42 -32.16 -10.08
N MET A 4 -13.54 -31.15 -10.15
CA MET A 4 -13.53 -30.19 -11.23
C MET A 4 -13.15 -30.89 -12.55
N THR A 5 -13.97 -30.75 -13.58
CA THR A 5 -13.68 -31.28 -14.91
C THR A 5 -12.88 -30.27 -15.73
N PRO A 6 -12.08 -30.70 -16.74
CA PRO A 6 -11.39 -29.76 -17.64
C PRO A 6 -12.32 -28.72 -18.28
N GLU A 7 -13.53 -29.13 -18.64
CA GLU A 7 -14.53 -28.22 -19.20
C GLU A 7 -15.03 -27.18 -18.20
N SER A 8 -15.35 -27.61 -16.96
CA SER A 8 -15.79 -26.66 -15.91
C SER A 8 -14.68 -25.69 -15.52
N PHE A 9 -13.44 -26.14 -15.51
CA PHE A 9 -12.25 -25.31 -15.28
C PHE A 9 -12.08 -24.25 -16.38
N ALA A 10 -12.08 -24.66 -17.66
CA ALA A 10 -11.92 -23.74 -18.78
C ALA A 10 -13.02 -22.65 -18.79
N LYS A 11 -14.29 -23.04 -18.53
CA LYS A 11 -15.40 -22.09 -18.42
C LYS A 11 -15.22 -21.13 -17.24
N ALA A 12 -14.77 -21.61 -16.10
CA ALA A 12 -14.52 -20.76 -14.92
C ALA A 12 -13.38 -19.77 -15.19
N VAL A 13 -12.28 -20.19 -15.81
CA VAL A 13 -11.18 -19.32 -16.20
C VAL A 13 -11.62 -18.26 -17.20
N LYS A 14 -12.41 -18.66 -18.21
CA LYS A 14 -12.98 -17.71 -19.19
C LYS A 14 -13.85 -16.65 -18.54
N PHE A 15 -14.75 -17.06 -17.66
CA PHE A 15 -15.58 -16.14 -16.89
C PHE A 15 -14.71 -15.21 -16.01
N GLY A 16 -13.65 -15.74 -15.38
CA GLY A 16 -12.71 -14.94 -14.59
C GLY A 16 -11.96 -13.89 -15.42
N ALA A 17 -11.55 -14.24 -16.66
CA ALA A 17 -10.88 -13.32 -17.57
C ALA A 17 -11.81 -12.17 -18.00
N GLU A 18 -13.04 -12.49 -18.35
CA GLU A 18 -14.06 -11.51 -18.71
C GLU A 18 -14.37 -10.58 -17.54
N TYR A 19 -14.54 -11.15 -16.35
CA TYR A 19 -14.79 -10.38 -15.12
C TYR A 19 -13.63 -9.46 -14.75
N ALA A 20 -12.37 -9.93 -14.91
CA ALA A 20 -11.19 -9.11 -14.66
C ALA A 20 -11.13 -7.91 -15.62
N ARG A 21 -11.50 -8.11 -16.87
CA ARG A 21 -11.54 -7.04 -17.88
C ARG A 21 -12.63 -6.01 -17.57
N GLU A 22 -13.82 -6.46 -17.15
CA GLU A 22 -14.94 -5.60 -16.76
C GLU A 22 -14.66 -4.80 -15.47
N ALA A 23 -13.77 -5.28 -14.61
CA ALA A 23 -13.40 -4.59 -13.38
C ALA A 23 -12.63 -3.28 -13.62
N LEU A 24 -11.90 -3.17 -14.74
CA LEU A 24 -11.12 -1.98 -15.10
C LEU A 24 -11.99 -0.97 -15.83
N ALA A 25 -11.76 0.32 -15.56
CA ALA A 25 -12.42 1.41 -16.28
C ALA A 25 -11.88 1.50 -17.71
N GLU A 26 -10.57 1.36 -17.89
CA GLU A 26 -9.85 1.41 -19.16
C GLU A 26 -8.91 0.21 -19.29
N PRO A 27 -9.42 -0.95 -19.76
CA PRO A 27 -8.57 -2.11 -19.96
C PRO A 27 -7.56 -1.87 -21.10
N GLN A 28 -6.26 -2.08 -20.79
CA GLN A 28 -5.19 -1.91 -21.77
C GLN A 28 -4.67 -3.25 -22.30
N GLU A 29 -4.48 -3.33 -23.63
CA GLU A 29 -3.81 -4.46 -24.25
C GLU A 29 -2.29 -4.44 -24.00
N GLY A 30 -1.67 -5.62 -24.03
CA GLY A 30 -0.25 -5.78 -23.69
C GLY A 30 0.02 -5.86 -22.18
N THR A 31 -1.02 -6.10 -21.38
CA THR A 31 -0.95 -6.30 -19.93
C THR A 31 -1.38 -7.72 -19.55
N ILE A 32 -1.36 -8.03 -18.26
CA ILE A 32 -1.90 -9.29 -17.70
C ILE A 32 -3.29 -9.64 -18.25
N LEU A 33 -4.12 -8.64 -18.60
CA LEU A 33 -5.47 -8.86 -19.17
C LEU A 33 -5.42 -9.57 -20.51
N THR A 34 -4.47 -9.19 -21.37
CA THR A 34 -4.26 -9.82 -22.67
C THR A 34 -3.86 -11.27 -22.47
N VAL A 35 -2.84 -11.54 -21.63
CA VAL A 35 -2.34 -12.90 -21.38
C VAL A 35 -3.42 -13.79 -20.74
N LEU A 36 -4.18 -13.26 -19.77
CA LEU A 36 -5.30 -13.98 -19.16
C LEU A 36 -6.40 -14.30 -20.18
N THR A 37 -6.69 -13.36 -21.09
CA THR A 37 -7.68 -13.53 -22.14
C THR A 37 -7.25 -14.62 -23.13
N ASP A 38 -6.00 -14.58 -23.61
CA ASP A 38 -5.45 -15.53 -24.57
C ASP A 38 -5.36 -16.94 -23.96
N PHE A 39 -4.89 -17.04 -22.72
CA PHE A 39 -4.91 -18.28 -21.95
C PHE A 39 -6.31 -18.87 -21.88
N SER A 40 -7.31 -18.07 -21.48
CA SER A 40 -8.69 -18.52 -21.32
C SER A 40 -9.33 -18.95 -22.65
N ASN A 41 -9.07 -18.20 -23.74
CA ASN A 41 -9.55 -18.54 -25.09
C ASN A 41 -8.96 -19.87 -25.55
N ARG A 42 -7.66 -20.07 -25.32
CA ARG A 42 -6.98 -21.32 -25.68
C ARG A 42 -7.59 -22.54 -24.96
N LEU A 43 -7.88 -22.40 -23.65
CA LEU A 43 -8.56 -23.46 -22.92
C LEU A 43 -9.94 -23.79 -23.52
N ILE A 44 -10.73 -22.78 -23.89
CA ILE A 44 -12.05 -22.97 -24.52
C ILE A 44 -11.93 -23.67 -25.86
N GLU A 45 -10.97 -23.29 -26.70
CA GLU A 45 -10.70 -23.96 -27.98
C GLU A 45 -10.36 -25.45 -27.79
N LEU A 46 -9.49 -25.74 -26.83
CA LEU A 46 -9.05 -27.11 -26.57
C LEU A 46 -10.18 -28.02 -26.12
N ILE A 47 -11.08 -27.56 -25.28
CA ILE A 47 -12.25 -28.38 -24.84
C ILE A 47 -13.27 -28.59 -25.97
N GLN A 48 -13.30 -27.73 -27.01
CA GLN A 48 -14.17 -27.91 -28.16
C GLN A 48 -13.64 -28.93 -29.18
N THR A 49 -12.33 -29.09 -29.26
CA THR A 49 -11.69 -29.88 -30.29
C THR A 49 -11.40 -31.33 -29.94
N ASN A 50 -11.31 -31.71 -28.67
CA ASN A 50 -11.31 -33.08 -28.17
C ASN A 50 -10.99 -33.23 -26.68
N ASN A 51 -11.11 -34.44 -26.20
CA ASN A 51 -11.02 -34.98 -24.87
C ASN A 51 -9.61 -34.89 -24.26
N HIS A 52 -9.09 -33.68 -24.05
CA HIS A 52 -7.82 -33.48 -23.35
C HIS A 52 -7.99 -33.76 -21.86
N ASP A 53 -7.02 -34.44 -21.27
CA ASP A 53 -6.93 -34.53 -19.83
C ASP A 53 -6.48 -33.19 -19.23
N PHE A 54 -6.54 -33.08 -17.91
CA PHE A 54 -6.28 -31.81 -17.24
C PHE A 54 -4.81 -31.36 -17.39
N GLU A 55 -3.86 -32.30 -17.46
CA GLU A 55 -2.43 -32.03 -17.66
C GLU A 55 -2.16 -31.43 -19.04
N GLN A 56 -2.67 -32.07 -20.09
CA GLN A 56 -2.54 -31.58 -21.47
C GLN A 56 -3.21 -30.22 -21.67
N LEU A 57 -4.39 -30.01 -21.08
CA LEU A 57 -5.10 -28.76 -21.14
C LEU A 57 -4.27 -27.61 -20.54
N MET A 58 -3.69 -27.84 -19.37
CA MET A 58 -2.84 -26.86 -18.71
C MET A 58 -1.56 -26.58 -19.48
N GLU A 59 -0.86 -27.60 -19.94
CA GLU A 59 0.39 -27.45 -20.71
C GLU A 59 0.17 -26.60 -21.98
N MET A 60 -0.86 -26.93 -22.75
CA MET A 60 -1.16 -26.20 -24.00
C MET A 60 -1.66 -24.76 -23.73
N GLY A 61 -2.39 -24.55 -22.64
CA GLY A 61 -2.82 -23.23 -22.19
C GLY A 61 -1.63 -22.38 -21.76
N ILE A 62 -0.71 -22.93 -20.97
CA ILE A 62 0.49 -22.23 -20.50
C ILE A 62 1.37 -21.81 -21.70
N ASN A 63 1.58 -22.70 -22.66
CA ASN A 63 2.33 -22.35 -23.87
C ASN A 63 1.73 -21.17 -24.63
N GLU A 64 0.40 -21.00 -24.61
CA GLU A 64 -0.24 -19.84 -25.23
C GLU A 64 -0.06 -18.59 -24.37
N ALA A 65 -0.15 -18.72 -23.02
CA ALA A 65 0.10 -17.62 -22.11
C ALA A 65 1.54 -17.09 -22.22
N GLU A 66 2.53 -17.96 -22.39
CA GLU A 66 3.94 -17.59 -22.61
C GLU A 66 4.13 -16.78 -23.90
N LYS A 67 3.53 -17.24 -25.02
CA LYS A 67 3.59 -16.50 -26.29
C LYS A 67 2.92 -15.12 -26.17
N SER A 68 1.79 -15.07 -25.50
CA SER A 68 1.09 -13.81 -25.26
C SER A 68 1.91 -12.87 -24.39
N LEU A 69 2.59 -13.39 -23.34
CA LEU A 69 3.53 -12.66 -22.50
C LEU A 69 4.67 -12.05 -23.32
N GLU A 70 5.34 -12.85 -24.14
CA GLU A 70 6.44 -12.41 -25.01
C GLU A 70 5.97 -11.31 -26.01
N ASN A 71 4.70 -11.31 -26.36
CA ASN A 71 4.12 -10.32 -27.28
C ASN A 71 3.67 -9.01 -26.59
N THR A 72 3.64 -8.94 -25.25
CA THR A 72 3.19 -7.73 -24.52
C THR A 72 3.94 -6.46 -24.91
N PRO A 73 5.27 -6.44 -25.19
CA PRO A 73 5.99 -5.25 -25.62
C PRO A 73 5.54 -4.74 -27.01
N ASN A 74 4.97 -5.60 -27.86
CA ASN A 74 4.49 -5.21 -29.17
C ASN A 74 3.11 -4.52 -29.09
N LEU A 75 2.37 -4.75 -28.02
CA LEU A 75 1.02 -4.19 -27.78
C LEU A 75 1.06 -2.92 -26.93
N LEU A 76 2.06 -2.76 -26.06
CA LEU A 76 2.15 -1.62 -25.16
C LEU A 76 3.50 -0.89 -25.33
N ALA A 77 3.41 0.33 -25.87
CA ALA A 77 4.60 1.11 -26.27
C ALA A 77 5.62 1.37 -25.16
N VAL A 78 5.14 1.54 -23.91
CA VAL A 78 6.04 1.74 -22.74
C VAL A 78 6.90 0.50 -22.46
N LEU A 79 6.35 -0.70 -22.61
CA LEU A 79 7.08 -1.96 -22.43
C LEU A 79 8.11 -2.15 -23.55
N LYS A 80 7.74 -1.81 -24.79
CA LYS A 80 8.65 -1.84 -25.94
C LYS A 80 9.82 -0.89 -25.74
N LYS A 81 9.58 0.32 -25.27
CA LYS A 81 10.61 1.32 -24.98
C LYS A 81 11.55 0.84 -23.86
N ALA A 82 11.00 0.20 -22.85
CA ALA A 82 11.77 -0.33 -21.72
C ALA A 82 12.46 -1.68 -22.02
N GLY A 83 12.14 -2.35 -23.13
CA GLY A 83 12.71 -3.65 -23.49
C GLY A 83 12.30 -4.79 -22.55
N VAL A 84 11.13 -4.68 -21.91
CA VAL A 84 10.63 -5.64 -20.91
C VAL A 84 9.24 -6.14 -21.26
N VAL A 85 8.84 -7.28 -20.69
CA VAL A 85 7.46 -7.79 -20.74
C VAL A 85 6.65 -7.19 -19.58
N ASP A 86 5.32 -7.35 -19.63
CA ASP A 86 4.45 -6.91 -18.52
C ASP A 86 4.71 -7.75 -17.26
N ALA A 87 5.06 -7.08 -16.15
CA ALA A 87 5.42 -7.73 -14.89
C ALA A 87 4.24 -8.48 -14.24
N GLY A 88 3.02 -7.96 -14.38
CA GLY A 88 1.80 -8.62 -13.92
C GLY A 88 1.53 -9.91 -14.69
N ALA A 89 1.69 -9.86 -16.01
CA ALA A 89 1.55 -11.02 -16.88
C ALA A 89 2.65 -12.09 -16.60
N GLN A 90 3.89 -11.68 -16.35
CA GLN A 90 4.97 -12.59 -15.95
C GLN A 90 4.60 -13.32 -14.65
N GLY A 91 4.16 -12.59 -13.62
CA GLY A 91 3.74 -13.19 -12.35
C GLY A 91 2.55 -14.16 -12.52
N PHE A 92 1.63 -13.88 -13.45
CA PHE A 92 0.53 -14.79 -13.77
C PHE A 92 1.04 -16.08 -14.46
N VAL A 93 1.96 -16.00 -15.41
CA VAL A 93 2.56 -17.16 -16.06
C VAL A 93 3.35 -17.99 -15.04
N ASP A 94 4.15 -17.37 -14.17
CA ASP A 94 4.86 -18.06 -13.10
C ASP A 94 3.89 -18.79 -12.13
N PHE A 95 2.77 -18.19 -11.82
CA PHE A 95 1.71 -18.81 -11.04
C PHE A 95 1.12 -20.05 -11.73
N LEU A 96 0.85 -19.96 -13.03
CA LEU A 96 0.37 -21.11 -13.83
C LEU A 96 1.39 -22.25 -13.84
N HIS A 97 2.69 -21.97 -13.99
CA HIS A 97 3.75 -22.96 -13.90
C HIS A 97 3.78 -23.64 -12.52
N GLY A 98 3.57 -22.87 -11.45
CA GLY A 98 3.47 -23.43 -10.09
C GLY A 98 2.31 -24.42 -9.95
N ILE A 99 1.13 -24.06 -10.47
CA ILE A 99 -0.05 -24.96 -10.49
C ILE A 99 0.25 -26.21 -11.31
N PHE A 100 0.81 -26.06 -12.51
CA PHE A 100 1.11 -27.18 -13.41
C PHE A 100 2.12 -28.15 -12.79
N SER A 101 3.16 -27.63 -12.17
CA SER A 101 4.14 -28.46 -11.46
C SER A 101 3.51 -29.25 -10.31
N PHE A 102 2.58 -28.64 -9.58
CA PHE A 102 1.83 -29.34 -8.54
C PHE A 102 0.94 -30.45 -9.12
N ILE A 103 0.25 -30.19 -10.23
CA ILE A 103 -0.59 -31.20 -10.92
C ILE A 103 0.26 -32.39 -11.34
N LYS A 104 1.46 -32.15 -11.88
CA LYS A 104 2.34 -33.17 -12.40
C LYS A 104 3.05 -33.99 -11.33
N ASN A 105 3.50 -33.36 -10.26
CA ASN A 105 4.40 -33.95 -9.26
C ASN A 105 3.72 -34.30 -7.94
N GLY A 106 2.54 -33.76 -7.66
CA GLY A 106 1.76 -33.99 -6.42
C GLY A 106 2.41 -33.44 -5.15
N ASP A 107 3.54 -32.71 -5.24
CA ASP A 107 4.28 -32.18 -4.10
C ASP A 107 4.79 -30.76 -4.37
N LEU A 108 4.56 -29.84 -3.40
CA LEU A 108 5.10 -28.48 -3.42
C LEU A 108 6.53 -28.38 -2.84
N LYS A 109 7.03 -29.42 -2.17
CA LYS A 109 8.32 -29.40 -1.47
C LYS A 109 9.54 -29.50 -2.38
N GLY A 110 9.36 -29.89 -3.66
CA GLY A 110 10.42 -30.00 -4.66
C GLY A 110 10.71 -28.71 -5.44
N PHE A 111 9.93 -27.65 -5.25
CA PHE A 111 10.11 -26.40 -5.96
C PHE A 111 11.28 -25.61 -5.37
N LYS A 112 12.50 -26.02 -5.71
CA LYS A 112 13.65 -25.11 -5.69
C LYS A 112 13.49 -24.21 -6.91
N THR A 113 13.20 -22.96 -6.68
CA THR A 113 13.16 -21.91 -7.68
C THR A 113 14.53 -21.82 -8.39
N ASP A 114 14.70 -22.50 -9.52
CA ASP A 114 15.73 -22.14 -10.50
C ASP A 114 15.47 -20.73 -11.09
N LEU A 115 14.41 -20.08 -10.67
CA LEU A 115 14.06 -18.71 -11.01
C LEU A 115 15.00 -17.66 -10.37
N ALA A 116 15.77 -18.03 -9.34
CA ALA A 116 16.77 -17.14 -8.74
C ALA A 116 18.00 -16.87 -9.62
N SER A 117 18.16 -17.56 -10.76
CA SER A 117 19.34 -17.44 -11.63
C SER A 117 19.11 -16.71 -12.94
N LYS A 118 17.89 -16.35 -13.30
CA LYS A 118 17.65 -15.30 -14.29
C LYS A 118 17.62 -13.96 -13.57
N GLN A 119 18.78 -13.51 -13.09
CA GLN A 119 19.02 -12.09 -12.95
C GLN A 119 18.72 -11.48 -14.31
N ILE A 120 17.60 -10.79 -14.42
CA ILE A 120 17.40 -9.81 -15.45
C ILE A 120 18.45 -8.75 -15.13
N ASN A 121 19.61 -8.83 -15.79
CA ASN A 121 20.51 -7.72 -15.92
C ASN A 121 19.73 -6.67 -16.72
N VAL A 122 18.98 -5.84 -16.02
CA VAL A 122 18.58 -4.56 -16.55
C VAL A 122 19.87 -3.76 -16.54
N ASP A 123 20.61 -3.80 -17.63
CA ASP A 123 21.53 -2.72 -17.96
C ASP A 123 20.65 -1.47 -18.08
N MET A 124 20.54 -0.75 -16.98
CA MET A 124 20.00 0.60 -16.97
C MET A 124 21.02 1.47 -17.71
N ASP A 125 21.01 1.39 -19.03
CA ASP A 125 21.55 2.45 -19.83
C ASP A 125 20.81 3.73 -19.44
N ASN A 126 21.56 4.66 -18.85
CA ASN A 126 21.19 6.00 -18.41
C ASN A 126 20.76 6.89 -19.61
N ASN A 127 19.78 6.46 -20.37
CA ASN A 127 19.04 7.33 -21.26
C ASN A 127 17.76 7.73 -20.54
N GLY A 128 17.81 8.95 -19.95
CA GLY A 128 16.72 9.57 -19.22
C GLY A 128 15.37 9.33 -19.89
N THR A 129 14.65 8.35 -19.39
CA THR A 129 13.23 8.36 -19.50
C THR A 129 12.78 9.40 -18.50
N ASP A 130 12.35 10.57 -18.99
CA ASP A 130 11.45 11.43 -18.25
C ASP A 130 10.28 10.53 -17.79
N PHE A 131 10.36 10.01 -16.58
CA PHE A 131 9.19 9.55 -15.87
C PHE A 131 8.44 10.85 -15.56
N GLU A 132 7.50 11.22 -16.45
CA GLU A 132 6.56 12.27 -16.15
C GLU A 132 5.98 11.93 -14.77
N ASN A 133 6.03 12.90 -13.84
CA ASN A 133 5.42 12.77 -12.53
C ASN A 133 4.00 12.24 -12.75
N SER A 134 3.62 11.19 -12.01
CA SER A 134 2.25 10.73 -12.06
C SER A 134 1.31 11.93 -11.90
N GLU A 135 0.35 12.09 -12.79
CA GLU A 135 -0.63 13.18 -12.75
C GLU A 135 -1.35 13.25 -11.40
N PHE A 136 -1.51 12.10 -10.75
CA PHE A 136 -2.14 11.95 -9.45
C PHE A 136 -1.12 11.48 -8.40
N ARG A 137 -1.21 12.07 -7.21
CA ARG A 137 -0.26 11.83 -6.12
C ARG A 137 -0.52 10.54 -5.37
N TYR A 138 -1.78 10.18 -5.13
CA TYR A 138 -2.13 9.09 -4.22
C TYR A 138 -2.71 7.88 -4.95
N CYS A 139 -2.14 6.70 -4.70
CA CYS A 139 -2.77 5.41 -4.95
C CYS A 139 -3.73 5.11 -3.80
N THR A 140 -5.03 5.24 -4.07
CA THR A 140 -6.09 5.20 -3.07
C THR A 140 -6.88 3.91 -3.18
N GLU A 141 -7.07 3.22 -2.05
CA GLU A 141 -7.85 1.99 -1.97
C GLU A 141 -8.81 2.01 -0.80
N CYS A 142 -9.98 1.39 -0.99
CA CYS A 142 -10.89 1.07 0.12
C CYS A 142 -11.75 -0.15 -0.19
N ILE A 143 -12.44 -0.63 0.84
CA ILE A 143 -13.41 -1.71 0.75
C ILE A 143 -14.77 -1.18 1.20
N ILE A 144 -15.77 -1.30 0.32
CA ILE A 144 -17.16 -0.95 0.60
C ILE A 144 -17.92 -2.22 0.95
N LYS A 145 -18.70 -2.20 2.05
CA LYS A 145 -19.64 -3.25 2.42
C LYS A 145 -21.05 -2.66 2.40
N GLY A 146 -21.93 -3.22 1.62
CA GLY A 146 -23.31 -2.74 1.46
C GLY A 146 -24.27 -3.88 1.09
N ASP A 147 -25.57 -3.63 1.11
CA ASP A 147 -26.56 -4.64 0.78
C ASP A 147 -26.68 -4.87 -0.73
N LYS A 148 -26.49 -3.80 -1.54
CA LYS A 148 -26.61 -3.84 -3.00
C LYS A 148 -25.74 -2.77 -3.66
N ILE A 149 -24.46 -3.07 -3.78
CA ILE A 149 -23.51 -2.20 -4.48
C ILE A 149 -23.68 -2.41 -5.98
N ILE A 150 -24.04 -1.34 -6.70
CA ILE A 150 -24.13 -1.33 -8.17
C ILE A 150 -22.81 -0.80 -8.68
N HIS A 151 -21.95 -1.68 -9.22
CA HIS A 151 -20.60 -1.34 -9.66
C HIS A 151 -20.59 -0.28 -10.78
N LYS A 152 -21.63 -0.25 -11.62
CA LYS A 152 -21.76 0.75 -12.68
C LYS A 152 -21.92 2.15 -12.08
N ASP A 153 -22.85 2.32 -11.15
CA ASP A 153 -23.14 3.61 -10.52
C ASP A 153 -21.93 4.10 -9.72
N LEU A 154 -21.29 3.20 -8.96
CA LEU A 154 -20.06 3.49 -8.23
C LEU A 154 -18.93 3.93 -9.17
N ARG A 155 -18.79 3.28 -10.33
CA ARG A 155 -17.81 3.65 -11.34
C ARG A 155 -18.09 5.04 -11.90
N GLU A 156 -19.32 5.31 -12.30
CA GLU A 156 -19.72 6.61 -12.83
C GLU A 156 -19.48 7.75 -11.85
N SER A 157 -19.67 7.50 -10.54
CA SER A 157 -19.43 8.49 -9.49
C SER A 157 -17.95 8.78 -9.26
N LEU A 158 -17.04 7.86 -9.62
CA LEU A 158 -15.60 7.98 -9.36
C LEU A 158 -14.77 8.36 -10.59
N LEU A 159 -15.31 8.21 -11.81
CA LEU A 159 -14.56 8.41 -13.05
C LEU A 159 -13.94 9.79 -13.22
N THR A 160 -14.54 10.83 -12.64
CA THR A 160 -14.07 12.21 -12.74
C THR A 160 -13.03 12.60 -11.69
N ASN A 161 -12.82 11.76 -10.68
CA ASN A 161 -11.92 12.07 -9.55
C ASN A 161 -10.46 11.72 -9.80
N GLY A 162 -10.20 10.82 -10.76
CA GLY A 162 -8.84 10.35 -11.01
C GLY A 162 -8.74 9.37 -12.17
N ASN A 163 -7.62 8.65 -12.22
CA ASN A 163 -7.38 7.62 -13.23
C ASN A 163 -7.12 6.25 -12.61
N SER A 164 -6.85 5.22 -13.44
CA SER A 164 -6.55 3.86 -13.02
C SER A 164 -7.64 3.21 -12.14
N LEU A 165 -8.90 3.62 -12.31
CA LEU A 165 -10.02 3.12 -11.52
C LEU A 165 -10.27 1.63 -11.76
N VAL A 166 -10.21 0.86 -10.68
CA VAL A 166 -10.55 -0.56 -10.62
C VAL A 166 -11.60 -0.80 -9.54
N ILE A 167 -12.70 -1.45 -9.92
CA ILE A 167 -13.75 -1.87 -8.98
C ILE A 167 -13.93 -3.38 -9.11
N ALA A 168 -13.60 -4.10 -8.05
CA ALA A 168 -13.70 -5.55 -8.00
C ALA A 168 -14.47 -6.03 -6.77
N GLY A 169 -15.22 -7.11 -6.92
CA GLY A 169 -15.95 -7.70 -5.79
C GLY A 169 -17.35 -8.17 -6.16
N SER A 170 -18.26 -8.14 -5.18
CA SER A 170 -19.66 -8.58 -5.31
C SER A 170 -20.63 -7.45 -5.00
N LYS A 171 -21.91 -7.68 -5.22
CA LYS A 171 -22.97 -6.71 -4.84
C LYS A 171 -23.03 -6.37 -3.34
N LYS A 172 -22.35 -7.16 -2.48
CA LYS A 172 -22.29 -6.92 -1.03
C LYS A 172 -20.95 -6.42 -0.53
N LYS A 173 -19.89 -6.57 -1.32
CA LYS A 173 -18.56 -6.14 -0.97
C LYS A 173 -17.78 -5.78 -2.22
N ALA A 174 -17.36 -4.53 -2.36
CA ALA A 174 -16.53 -4.05 -3.45
C ALA A 174 -15.20 -3.51 -2.92
N LYS A 175 -14.11 -3.77 -3.63
CA LYS A 175 -12.84 -3.09 -3.46
C LYS A 175 -12.72 -2.04 -4.55
N VAL A 176 -12.38 -0.83 -4.16
CA VAL A 176 -12.05 0.29 -5.05
C VAL A 176 -10.56 0.52 -5.01
N HIS A 177 -9.96 0.76 -6.16
CA HIS A 177 -8.60 1.26 -6.36
C HIS A 177 -8.67 2.38 -7.39
N ILE A 178 -8.06 3.52 -7.10
CA ILE A 178 -8.03 4.70 -7.99
C ILE A 178 -6.82 5.57 -7.65
N HIS A 179 -6.25 6.24 -8.65
CA HIS A 179 -5.22 7.25 -8.44
C HIS A 179 -5.84 8.64 -8.44
N VAL A 180 -5.64 9.40 -7.35
CA VAL A 180 -6.26 10.71 -7.13
C VAL A 180 -5.29 11.69 -6.45
N ASN A 181 -5.64 12.97 -6.46
CA ASN A 181 -4.95 13.98 -5.63
C ASN A 181 -5.62 14.16 -4.27
N ASP A 182 -6.91 13.84 -4.15
CA ASP A 182 -7.67 13.90 -2.91
C ASP A 182 -8.33 12.56 -2.58
N PRO A 183 -7.70 11.73 -1.71
CA PRO A 183 -8.28 10.47 -1.26
C PRO A 183 -9.59 10.65 -0.46
N SER A 184 -9.78 11.79 0.22
CA SER A 184 -10.95 12.02 1.07
C SER A 184 -12.24 12.05 0.27
N GLU A 185 -12.20 12.65 -0.91
CA GLU A 185 -13.35 12.73 -1.81
C GLU A 185 -13.78 11.34 -2.29
N VAL A 186 -12.80 10.47 -2.59
CA VAL A 186 -13.08 9.07 -2.94
C VAL A 186 -13.78 8.33 -1.80
N PHE A 187 -13.24 8.44 -0.58
CA PHE A 187 -13.85 7.77 0.57
C PHE A 187 -15.25 8.29 0.86
N LYS A 188 -15.47 9.61 0.73
CA LYS A 188 -16.78 10.24 0.90
C LYS A 188 -17.79 9.71 -0.13
N ILE A 189 -17.44 9.69 -1.41
CA ILE A 189 -18.29 9.11 -2.47
C ILE A 189 -18.61 7.65 -2.17
N CYS A 190 -17.61 6.87 -1.74
CA CYS A 190 -17.79 5.46 -1.42
C CYS A 190 -18.76 5.22 -0.25
N THR A 191 -18.93 6.16 0.69
CA THR A 191 -19.89 6.04 1.80
C THR A 191 -21.34 6.02 1.35
N ASP A 192 -21.66 6.60 0.20
CA ASP A 192 -23.02 6.56 -0.37
C ASP A 192 -23.43 5.14 -0.82
N PHE A 193 -22.45 4.27 -1.04
CA PHE A 193 -22.66 2.89 -1.49
C PHE A 193 -22.59 1.85 -0.34
N GLY A 194 -22.19 2.28 0.85
CA GLY A 194 -22.11 1.41 2.03
C GLY A 194 -21.05 1.81 3.04
N THR A 195 -20.77 0.92 3.98
CA THR A 195 -19.72 1.14 4.99
C THR A 195 -18.34 0.99 4.37
N VAL A 196 -17.54 2.04 4.42
CA VAL A 196 -16.15 2.06 3.95
C VAL A 196 -15.23 1.54 5.05
N THR A 197 -14.27 0.71 4.67
CA THR A 197 -13.27 0.12 5.58
C THR A 197 -11.97 -0.15 4.81
N GLY A 198 -10.84 -0.21 5.52
CA GLY A 198 -9.54 -0.54 4.93
C GLY A 198 -9.02 0.55 3.99
N GLU A 199 -9.32 1.79 4.33
CA GLU A 199 -8.85 2.99 3.64
C GLU A 199 -7.33 3.00 3.60
N LYS A 200 -6.78 3.31 2.43
CA LYS A 200 -5.35 3.35 2.14
C LYS A 200 -5.09 4.46 1.13
N ALA A 201 -4.03 5.21 1.34
CA ALA A 201 -3.50 6.17 0.38
C ALA A 201 -1.97 6.10 0.43
N ASP A 202 -1.36 5.59 -0.63
CA ASP A 202 0.09 5.53 -0.77
C ASP A 202 0.54 6.72 -1.64
N ASP A 203 1.52 7.48 -1.18
CA ASP A 203 2.08 8.62 -1.91
C ASP A 203 3.01 8.13 -3.03
N MET A 204 2.52 8.16 -4.27
CA MET A 204 3.25 7.70 -5.45
C MET A 204 4.39 8.63 -5.83
N TRP A 205 4.27 9.94 -5.56
CA TRP A 205 5.35 10.89 -5.83
C TRP A 205 6.55 10.60 -4.94
N GLN A 206 6.31 10.37 -3.64
CA GLN A 206 7.37 9.98 -2.70
C GLN A 206 8.01 8.63 -3.08
N GLN A 207 7.19 7.68 -3.56
CA GLN A 207 7.70 6.40 -4.04
C GLN A 207 8.57 6.57 -5.29
N GLN A 208 8.15 7.43 -6.22
CA GLN A 208 8.89 7.72 -7.45
C GLN A 208 10.22 8.44 -7.15
N GLU A 209 10.21 9.42 -6.25
CA GLU A 209 11.41 10.12 -5.81
C GLU A 209 12.43 9.16 -5.16
N ALA A 210 11.96 8.25 -4.30
CA ALA A 210 12.81 7.23 -3.70
C ALA A 210 13.43 6.29 -4.75
N ALA A 211 12.68 5.93 -5.79
CA ALA A 211 13.15 5.08 -6.89
C ALA A 211 14.17 5.79 -7.81
N GLN A 212 14.03 7.10 -7.98
CA GLN A 212 14.95 7.90 -8.82
C GLN A 212 16.24 8.31 -8.09
N SER A 213 16.24 8.33 -6.76
CA SER A 213 17.40 8.70 -5.97
C SER A 213 18.47 7.60 -6.01
N HIS A 214 19.16 7.43 -7.16
CA HIS A 214 20.31 6.54 -7.32
C HIS A 214 21.55 7.00 -6.51
N THR A 215 21.42 7.98 -5.64
CA THR A 215 22.55 8.56 -4.92
C THR A 215 22.55 8.10 -3.47
N THR A 216 23.59 7.37 -3.07
CA THR A 216 24.30 7.38 -1.77
C THR A 216 23.49 7.49 -0.46
N LYS A 217 22.17 7.58 -0.47
CA LYS A 217 21.36 7.60 0.76
C LYS A 217 21.23 6.18 1.30
N ARG A 218 22.11 5.87 2.24
CA ARG A 218 22.19 4.52 2.82
C ARG A 218 21.07 4.22 3.81
N VAL A 219 20.47 5.25 4.43
CA VAL A 219 19.51 5.10 5.53
C VAL A 219 18.22 5.83 5.21
N ALA A 220 17.09 5.10 5.10
CA ALA A 220 15.77 5.70 5.02
C ALA A 220 15.24 6.06 6.41
N ILE A 221 14.59 7.21 6.53
CA ILE A 221 13.96 7.65 7.78
C ILE A 221 12.45 7.53 7.67
N VAL A 222 11.86 6.76 8.58
CA VAL A 222 10.42 6.48 8.65
C VAL A 222 9.87 7.00 9.98
N THR A 223 8.65 7.53 9.94
CA THR A 223 7.91 7.94 11.13
C THR A 223 6.40 7.67 10.98
N ASP A 224 5.62 8.04 11.96
CA ASP A 224 4.15 8.10 11.86
C ASP A 224 3.65 9.56 11.83
N SER A 225 2.37 9.75 11.52
CA SER A 225 1.78 11.09 11.40
C SER A 225 1.62 11.84 12.74
N GLY A 226 1.95 11.20 13.87
CA GLY A 226 2.09 11.88 15.16
C GLY A 226 3.32 12.78 15.25
N ALA A 227 4.21 12.74 14.26
CA ALA A 227 5.29 13.71 14.07
C ALA A 227 4.77 14.91 13.26
N ASP A 228 4.93 16.13 13.78
CA ASP A 228 4.65 17.34 13.03
C ASP A 228 5.91 17.76 12.28
N ILE A 229 5.88 17.53 10.97
CA ILE A 229 6.94 17.85 10.03
C ILE A 229 6.38 18.90 9.08
N PRO A 230 7.05 20.05 8.89
CA PRO A 230 6.64 21.05 7.91
C PRO A 230 6.65 20.49 6.48
N ASP A 231 5.68 20.90 5.67
CA ASP A 231 5.53 20.40 4.29
C ASP A 231 6.61 20.91 3.33
N ASP A 232 7.27 22.02 3.67
CA ASP A 232 8.31 22.68 2.87
C ASP A 232 9.74 22.17 3.14
N ILE A 233 9.88 21.11 3.95
CA ILE A 233 11.18 20.52 4.27
C ILE A 233 11.57 19.45 3.26
N ASP A 234 12.64 19.68 2.53
CA ASP A 234 13.28 18.70 1.63
C ASP A 234 14.19 17.73 2.40
N LEU A 235 13.60 16.84 3.18
CA LEU A 235 14.31 15.86 4.02
C LEU A 235 13.82 14.43 3.79
N ASN A 236 13.28 14.02 2.73
CA ASN A 236 12.98 12.63 2.38
C ASN A 236 12.57 11.74 3.59
N ILE A 237 11.51 12.13 4.29
CA ILE A 237 10.96 11.43 5.46
C ILE A 237 9.71 10.68 5.03
N PHE A 238 9.68 9.37 5.30
CA PHE A 238 8.54 8.52 4.96
C PHE A 238 7.56 8.42 6.12
N VAL A 239 6.32 8.84 5.89
CA VAL A 239 5.29 8.85 6.94
C VAL A 239 4.32 7.69 6.74
N VAL A 240 4.13 6.88 7.78
CA VAL A 240 3.07 5.86 7.85
C VAL A 240 1.92 6.44 8.68
N PRO A 241 0.81 6.85 8.04
CA PRO A 241 -0.21 7.64 8.71
C PRO A 241 -1.03 6.81 9.71
N VAL A 242 -1.37 7.45 10.83
CA VAL A 242 -2.39 7.00 11.77
C VAL A 242 -3.75 7.09 11.10
N ARG A 243 -4.72 6.31 11.55
CA ARG A 243 -6.13 6.43 11.13
C ARG A 243 -6.96 6.96 12.28
N TYR A 244 -8.05 7.62 11.94
CA TYR A 244 -9.07 8.01 12.89
C TYR A 244 -10.46 7.86 12.27
N ASN A 245 -11.48 7.83 13.08
CA ASN A 245 -12.86 7.73 12.62
C ASN A 245 -13.78 8.61 13.47
N PHE A 246 -14.75 9.24 12.81
CA PHE A 246 -15.92 9.83 13.42
C PHE A 246 -17.10 8.87 13.24
N GLY A 247 -17.48 8.16 14.31
CA GLY A 247 -18.48 7.09 14.22
C GLY A 247 -18.03 5.99 13.25
N ASN A 248 -18.74 5.82 12.14
CA ASN A 248 -18.46 4.76 11.14
C ASN A 248 -17.66 5.28 9.93
N VAL A 249 -17.33 6.57 9.87
CA VAL A 249 -16.57 7.15 8.77
C VAL A 249 -15.09 7.17 9.16
N GLY A 250 -14.25 6.52 8.34
CA GLY A 250 -12.82 6.41 8.54
C GLY A 250 -12.05 7.49 7.77
N TYR A 251 -10.92 7.91 8.33
CA TYR A 251 -10.01 8.90 7.78
C TYR A 251 -8.56 8.48 7.95
N ILE A 252 -7.72 8.93 7.04
CA ILE A 252 -6.26 8.79 7.13
C ILE A 252 -5.70 10.16 7.56
N ASP A 253 -4.99 10.18 8.68
CA ASP A 253 -4.44 11.40 9.26
C ASP A 253 -3.49 12.13 8.30
N LYS A 254 -3.65 13.46 8.20
CA LYS A 254 -2.90 14.35 7.28
C LYS A 254 -3.10 14.08 5.78
N VAL A 255 -4.03 13.18 5.42
CA VAL A 255 -4.35 12.85 4.02
C VAL A 255 -5.81 13.10 3.69
N SER A 256 -6.73 12.70 4.58
CA SER A 256 -8.18 12.73 4.31
C SER A 256 -8.84 14.07 4.62
N GLN A 257 -8.25 14.89 5.45
CA GLN A 257 -8.81 16.19 5.84
C GLN A 257 -7.68 17.19 6.14
N THR A 258 -7.94 18.44 5.84
CA THR A 258 -7.11 19.53 6.34
C THR A 258 -7.33 19.71 7.86
N PRO A 259 -6.42 20.37 8.60
CA PRO A 259 -6.62 20.69 10.00
C PRO A 259 -7.92 21.48 10.26
N GLU A 260 -8.27 22.40 9.36
CA GLU A 260 -9.47 23.22 9.44
C GLU A 260 -10.74 22.37 9.34
N GLU A 261 -10.79 21.46 8.37
CA GLU A 261 -11.92 20.52 8.17
C GLU A 261 -12.06 19.59 9.37
N PHE A 262 -10.94 19.06 9.88
CA PHE A 262 -10.95 18.22 11.08
C PHE A 262 -11.49 18.95 12.29
N PHE A 263 -11.05 20.19 12.55
CA PHE A 263 -11.54 20.96 13.69
C PHE A 263 -13.02 21.37 13.54
N GLN A 264 -13.46 21.68 12.33
CA GLN A 264 -14.87 21.93 12.05
C GLN A 264 -15.73 20.68 12.33
N GLU A 265 -15.26 19.51 11.88
CA GLU A 265 -15.96 18.26 12.16
C GLU A 265 -15.93 17.90 13.65
N LEU A 266 -14.81 18.11 14.34
CA LEU A 266 -14.68 17.89 15.79
C LEU A 266 -15.69 18.70 16.60
N GLU A 267 -16.05 19.90 16.15
CA GLU A 267 -17.03 20.78 16.80
C GLU A 267 -18.48 20.36 16.49
N THR A 268 -18.74 19.90 15.27
CA THR A 268 -20.11 19.69 14.77
C THR A 268 -20.56 18.23 14.81
N ASN A 269 -19.63 17.27 14.72
CA ASN A 269 -19.97 15.85 14.71
C ASN A 269 -20.31 15.35 16.13
N PRO A 270 -21.47 14.70 16.34
CA PRO A 270 -21.84 14.15 17.64
C PRO A 270 -20.91 13.04 18.13
N ASN A 271 -20.22 12.35 17.20
CA ASN A 271 -19.28 11.29 17.54
C ASN A 271 -17.90 11.89 17.80
N HIS A 272 -17.32 11.57 18.96
CA HIS A 272 -15.94 11.95 19.24
C HIS A 272 -14.98 11.10 18.40
N PRO A 273 -13.93 11.69 17.75
CA PRO A 273 -13.00 10.95 16.95
C PRO A 273 -12.19 9.94 17.77
N GLN A 274 -11.99 8.77 17.21
CA GLN A 274 -11.16 7.70 17.80
C GLN A 274 -10.02 7.38 16.85
N THR A 275 -8.79 7.38 17.38
CA THR A 275 -7.60 7.02 16.60
C THR A 275 -7.34 5.52 16.64
N SER A 276 -6.80 4.99 15.57
CA SER A 276 -6.22 3.65 15.47
C SER A 276 -4.81 3.72 14.91
N GLN A 277 -3.90 2.99 15.55
CA GLN A 277 -2.52 2.88 15.10
C GLN A 277 -2.41 2.25 13.71
N PRO A 278 -1.37 2.57 12.93
CA PRO A 278 -1.05 1.87 11.71
C PRO A 278 -0.84 0.36 12.01
N THR A 279 -1.29 -0.49 11.11
CA THR A 279 -1.16 -1.93 11.29
C THR A 279 0.28 -2.39 11.00
N PRO A 280 0.73 -3.56 11.51
CA PRO A 280 2.00 -4.15 11.09
C PRO A 280 2.07 -4.40 9.57
N GLY A 281 0.92 -4.53 8.90
CA GLY A 281 0.83 -4.66 7.44
C GLY A 281 1.20 -3.36 6.72
N ASP A 282 0.82 -2.20 7.26
CA ASP A 282 1.15 -0.89 6.70
C ASP A 282 2.66 -0.67 6.75
N PHE A 283 3.27 -0.87 7.92
CA PHE A 283 4.72 -0.79 8.09
C PHE A 283 5.47 -1.82 7.23
N ARG A 284 4.97 -3.04 7.12
CA ARG A 284 5.61 -4.07 6.31
C ARG A 284 5.70 -3.65 4.84
N ARG A 285 4.63 -3.10 4.26
CA ARG A 285 4.64 -2.60 2.88
C ARG A 285 5.66 -1.49 2.70
N GLN A 286 5.67 -0.51 3.61
CA GLN A 286 6.63 0.59 3.58
C GLN A 286 8.07 0.11 3.69
N TYR A 287 8.36 -0.80 4.62
CA TYR A 287 9.71 -1.34 4.79
C TYR A 287 10.17 -2.19 3.61
N GLN A 288 9.29 -3.02 3.03
CA GLN A 288 9.61 -3.81 1.84
C GLN A 288 9.93 -2.91 0.65
N PHE A 289 9.16 -1.86 0.44
CA PHE A 289 9.44 -0.86 -0.59
C PHE A 289 10.80 -0.18 -0.35
N LEU A 290 11.04 0.33 0.86
CA LEU A 290 12.28 1.05 1.17
C LEU A 290 13.52 0.15 1.09
N LYS A 291 13.41 -1.12 1.45
CA LYS A 291 14.52 -2.08 1.34
C LYS A 291 14.97 -2.34 -0.09
N SER A 292 14.15 -2.10 -1.10
CA SER A 292 14.56 -2.17 -2.51
C SER A 292 15.34 -0.95 -3.00
N HIS A 293 15.39 0.15 -2.20
CA HIS A 293 16.00 1.41 -2.58
C HIS A 293 17.06 1.91 -1.58
N TYR A 294 17.07 1.41 -0.34
CA TYR A 294 17.96 1.82 0.75
C TYR A 294 18.61 0.61 1.40
N ASP A 295 19.84 0.78 1.88
CA ASP A 295 20.58 -0.28 2.57
C ASP A 295 19.95 -0.59 3.94
N SER A 296 19.46 0.43 4.64
CA SER A 296 18.91 0.32 5.99
C SER A 296 17.80 1.34 6.26
N ILE A 297 17.06 1.12 7.36
CA ILE A 297 15.91 1.94 7.75
C ILE A 297 16.00 2.27 9.24
N ILE A 298 15.76 3.55 9.58
CA ILE A 298 15.48 3.98 10.95
C ILE A 298 14.03 4.44 11.01
N SER A 299 13.25 3.83 11.90
CA SER A 299 11.82 4.10 12.04
C SER A 299 11.55 4.63 13.46
N ILE A 300 11.20 5.92 13.57
CA ILE A 300 11.09 6.66 14.83
C ILE A 300 9.63 7.01 15.07
N HIS A 301 9.08 6.59 16.21
CA HIS A 301 7.64 6.65 16.46
C HIS A 301 7.29 7.34 17.77
N ILE A 302 6.00 7.74 17.84
CA ILE A 302 5.43 8.26 19.07
C ILE A 302 5.61 7.26 20.22
N PRO A 303 5.58 7.69 21.50
CA PRO A 303 5.87 6.84 22.65
C PRO A 303 4.96 5.60 22.70
N HIS A 304 5.58 4.44 22.99
CA HIS A 304 4.84 3.18 23.16
C HIS A 304 3.77 3.23 24.25
N GLU A 305 3.93 4.11 25.23
CA GLU A 305 2.96 4.34 26.31
C GLU A 305 1.68 5.05 25.81
N LEU A 306 1.78 5.82 24.71
CA LEU A 306 0.66 6.57 24.15
C LEU A 306 -0.04 5.82 23.01
N SER A 307 0.69 4.96 22.29
CA SER A 307 0.18 4.25 21.12
C SER A 307 0.91 2.93 20.88
N GLY A 308 0.19 1.96 20.35
CA GLY A 308 0.80 0.71 19.85
C GLY A 308 1.54 0.85 18.51
N THR A 309 1.71 2.07 17.97
CA THR A 309 2.39 2.33 16.69
C THR A 309 3.82 1.80 16.69
N TYR A 310 4.60 2.11 17.74
CA TYR A 310 5.94 1.56 17.92
C TYR A 310 5.96 0.02 17.86
N GLN A 311 5.03 -0.64 18.55
CA GLN A 311 4.96 -2.10 18.56
C GLN A 311 4.56 -2.68 17.20
N SER A 312 3.68 -2.00 16.45
CA SER A 312 3.31 -2.38 15.08
C SER A 312 4.51 -2.30 14.14
N ALA A 313 5.28 -1.22 14.22
CA ALA A 313 6.51 -1.01 13.46
C ALA A 313 7.57 -2.09 13.80
N LEU A 314 7.78 -2.37 15.10
CA LEU A 314 8.73 -3.38 15.56
C LEU A 314 8.36 -4.79 15.08
N ASN A 315 7.07 -5.14 15.09
CA ASN A 315 6.59 -6.43 14.59
C ASN A 315 6.77 -6.56 13.07
N ALA A 316 6.64 -5.47 12.33
CA ALA A 316 6.90 -5.44 10.89
C ALA A 316 8.40 -5.57 10.59
N ALA A 317 9.25 -4.81 11.27
CA ALA A 317 10.71 -4.85 11.11
C ALA A 317 11.29 -6.26 11.33
N LYS A 318 10.86 -6.95 12.40
CA LYS A 318 11.28 -8.33 12.68
C LYS A 318 10.95 -9.33 11.55
N ARG A 319 9.93 -9.05 10.74
CA ARG A 319 9.49 -9.92 9.64
C ARG A 319 10.12 -9.57 8.31
N VAL A 320 10.50 -8.32 8.11
CA VAL A 320 11.11 -7.84 6.85
C VAL A 320 12.63 -7.99 6.90
N ASP A 321 13.28 -7.33 7.85
CA ASP A 321 14.73 -7.38 8.03
C ASP A 321 15.11 -6.81 9.41
N LYS A 322 15.29 -7.71 10.37
CA LYS A 322 15.60 -7.32 11.76
C LYS A 322 17.01 -6.74 11.94
N GLU A 323 17.91 -6.93 10.98
CA GLU A 323 19.32 -6.53 11.08
C GLU A 323 19.53 -5.10 10.55
N ASN A 324 18.79 -4.75 9.47
CA ASN A 324 18.94 -3.47 8.80
C ASN A 324 17.78 -2.50 9.03
N ILE A 325 16.80 -2.86 9.88
CA ILE A 325 15.70 -1.98 10.27
C ILE A 325 15.75 -1.75 11.78
N THR A 326 16.06 -0.54 12.19
CA THR A 326 16.03 -0.11 13.60
C THR A 326 14.73 0.64 13.89
N VAL A 327 13.97 0.19 14.89
CA VAL A 327 12.75 0.87 15.35
C VAL A 327 13.01 1.52 16.68
N ILE A 328 12.73 2.82 16.80
CA ILE A 328 13.07 3.67 17.94
C ILE A 328 11.79 4.27 18.52
N ASP A 329 11.67 4.20 19.83
CA ASP A 329 10.71 4.99 20.59
C ASP A 329 11.24 6.43 20.69
N GLY A 330 10.51 7.38 20.10
CA GLY A 330 10.91 8.78 20.08
C GLY A 330 10.75 9.48 21.42
N LEU A 331 10.07 8.84 22.40
CA LEU A 331 9.73 9.42 23.72
C LEU A 331 9.14 10.83 23.65
N SER A 332 8.60 11.17 22.49
CA SER A 332 8.05 12.49 22.15
C SER A 332 6.95 12.36 21.11
N ALA A 333 6.12 13.38 20.99
CA ALA A 333 5.06 13.47 19.99
C ALA A 333 5.02 14.88 19.41
N SER A 334 4.17 15.09 18.37
CA SER A 334 3.97 16.40 17.75
C SER A 334 5.29 17.00 17.26
N GLY A 335 5.53 18.29 17.46
CA GLY A 335 6.74 19.00 17.05
C GLY A 335 8.04 18.42 17.65
N GLY A 336 7.99 17.86 18.87
CA GLY A 336 9.16 17.22 19.46
C GLY A 336 9.60 15.97 18.71
N LEU A 337 8.66 15.12 18.31
CA LEU A 337 8.95 13.96 17.47
C LEU A 337 9.41 14.42 16.08
N GLY A 338 8.76 15.45 15.52
CA GLY A 338 9.16 16.05 14.25
C GLY A 338 10.63 16.50 14.24
N LEU A 339 11.08 17.23 15.30
CA LEU A 339 12.47 17.66 15.44
C LEU A 339 13.47 16.49 15.49
N ILE A 340 13.13 15.41 16.21
CA ILE A 340 13.97 14.21 16.30
C ILE A 340 14.10 13.55 14.92
N VAL A 341 12.98 13.37 14.24
CA VAL A 341 12.90 12.76 12.91
C VAL A 341 13.64 13.59 11.86
N MET A 342 13.42 14.90 11.83
CA MET A 342 14.13 15.80 10.92
C MET A 342 15.65 15.79 11.17
N LYS A 343 16.08 15.74 12.44
CA LYS A 343 17.53 15.63 12.72
C LYS A 343 18.11 14.29 12.27
N ALA A 344 17.38 13.18 12.43
CA ALA A 344 17.79 11.89 11.89
C ALA A 344 17.91 11.92 10.36
N ALA A 345 16.94 12.55 9.68
CA ALA A 345 16.95 12.70 8.22
C ALA A 345 18.11 13.57 7.73
N SER A 346 18.41 14.68 8.42
CA SER A 346 19.59 15.51 8.16
C SER A 346 20.89 14.68 8.25
N LEU A 347 21.04 13.88 9.30
CA LEU A 347 22.22 13.02 9.47
C LEU A 347 22.32 11.96 8.36
N SER A 348 21.21 11.40 7.92
CA SER A 348 21.19 10.50 6.75
C SER A 348 21.61 11.21 5.49
N ASN A 349 21.12 12.43 5.23
CA ASN A 349 21.52 13.24 4.06
C ASN A 349 22.99 13.67 4.11
N GLU A 350 23.59 13.79 5.31
CA GLU A 350 25.02 14.00 5.52
C GLU A 350 25.85 12.72 5.23
N GLY A 351 25.20 11.60 4.89
CA GLY A 351 25.86 10.32 4.56
C GLY A 351 26.25 9.47 5.76
N LYS A 352 25.72 9.74 6.96
CA LYS A 352 25.98 8.93 8.14
C LYS A 352 25.36 7.53 8.03
N SER A 353 26.08 6.53 8.55
CA SER A 353 25.62 5.13 8.58
C SER A 353 24.50 4.90 9.62
N LEU A 354 23.84 3.75 9.50
CA LEU A 354 22.85 3.30 10.48
C LEU A 354 23.37 3.33 11.92
N GLU A 355 24.61 2.85 12.12
CA GLU A 355 25.26 2.77 13.41
C GLU A 355 25.58 4.15 13.99
N GLU A 356 26.08 5.07 13.14
CA GLU A 356 26.39 6.43 13.55
C GLU A 356 25.14 7.20 13.97
N ILE A 357 24.04 7.08 13.19
CA ILE A 357 22.77 7.75 13.52
C ILE A 357 22.20 7.14 14.80
N ASN A 358 22.17 5.81 14.92
CA ASN A 358 21.68 5.12 16.12
C ASN A 358 22.47 5.51 17.38
N ALA A 359 23.77 5.77 17.27
CA ALA A 359 24.60 6.22 18.39
C ALA A 359 24.27 7.65 18.83
N LEU A 360 23.83 8.51 17.92
CA LEU A 360 23.50 9.91 18.21
C LEU A 360 22.05 10.10 18.71
N LEU A 361 21.13 9.25 18.29
CA LEU A 361 19.69 9.39 18.60
C LEU A 361 19.35 9.46 20.09
N PRO A 362 19.94 8.67 21.00
CA PRO A 362 19.65 8.81 22.43
C PRO A 362 19.94 10.21 22.98
N GLY A 363 21.02 10.84 22.53
CA GLY A 363 21.37 12.21 22.90
C GLY A 363 20.36 13.23 22.35
N ILE A 364 19.94 13.07 21.09
CA ILE A 364 18.94 13.92 20.43
C ILE A 364 17.59 13.82 21.16
N ILE A 365 17.13 12.60 21.43
CA ILE A 365 15.87 12.33 22.14
C ILE A 365 15.90 12.94 23.54
N SER A 366 16.98 12.72 24.30
CA SER A 366 17.10 13.21 25.68
C SER A 366 17.16 14.74 25.78
N SER A 367 17.70 15.39 24.76
CA SER A 367 17.77 16.86 24.67
C SER A 367 16.50 17.52 24.17
N THR A 368 15.61 16.78 23.50
CA THR A 368 14.35 17.29 23.00
C THR A 368 13.32 17.36 24.14
N LYS A 369 12.74 18.55 24.36
CA LYS A 369 11.73 18.77 25.39
C LYS A 369 10.49 19.39 24.78
N VAL A 370 9.32 18.84 25.12
CA VAL A 370 8.02 19.35 24.69
C VAL A 370 7.27 19.86 25.93
N PHE A 371 6.73 21.06 25.81
CA PHE A 371 5.87 21.65 26.82
C PHE A 371 4.48 21.80 26.23
N LEU A 372 3.47 21.30 26.95
CA LEU A 372 2.07 21.32 26.52
C LEU A 372 1.27 22.20 27.49
N ALA A 373 0.50 23.13 26.93
CA ALA A 373 -0.53 23.85 27.66
C ALA A 373 -1.90 23.34 27.20
N ILE A 374 -2.62 22.63 28.06
CA ILE A 374 -3.90 22.03 27.74
C ILE A 374 -5.00 22.88 28.30
N LYS A 375 -5.80 23.49 27.43
CA LYS A 375 -6.93 24.38 27.84
C LYS A 375 -8.09 23.58 28.45
N ASP A 376 -8.36 22.37 27.98
CA ASP A 376 -9.47 21.53 28.44
C ASP A 376 -9.08 20.02 28.31
N LEU A 377 -9.11 19.34 29.44
CA LEU A 377 -8.76 17.91 29.51
C LEU A 377 -9.82 16.99 28.91
N LYS A 378 -10.99 17.50 28.52
CA LYS A 378 -12.12 16.68 28.02
C LYS A 378 -11.76 15.77 26.86
N TYR A 379 -10.94 16.25 25.92
CA TYR A 379 -10.54 15.47 24.76
C TYR A 379 -9.55 14.36 25.11
N VAL A 380 -8.61 14.65 26.02
CA VAL A 380 -7.62 13.67 26.50
C VAL A 380 -8.29 12.53 27.28
N VAL A 381 -9.27 12.87 28.11
CA VAL A 381 -10.08 11.91 28.87
C VAL A 381 -10.98 11.08 27.94
N ARG A 382 -11.68 11.75 27.01
CA ARG A 382 -12.51 11.04 26.01
C ARG A 382 -11.72 10.11 25.14
N GLY A 383 -10.46 10.46 24.81
CA GLY A 383 -9.51 9.62 24.09
C GLY A 383 -8.93 8.46 24.90
N GLY A 384 -9.25 8.38 26.22
CA GLY A 384 -8.79 7.30 27.10
C GLY A 384 -7.32 7.38 27.52
N ARG A 385 -6.62 8.50 27.30
CA ARG A 385 -5.21 8.70 27.68
C ARG A 385 -5.07 9.28 29.09
N LEU A 386 -6.14 9.79 29.68
CA LEU A 386 -6.23 10.18 31.10
C LEU A 386 -7.49 9.59 31.73
N PRO A 387 -7.38 9.05 32.96
CA PRO A 387 -8.56 8.63 33.72
C PRO A 387 -9.49 9.82 34.01
N ALA A 388 -10.81 9.61 34.00
CA ALA A 388 -11.80 10.66 34.21
C ALA A 388 -11.64 11.40 35.54
N TRP A 389 -11.17 10.71 36.60
CA TRP A 389 -10.93 11.33 37.90
C TRP A 389 -9.85 12.41 37.88
N VAL A 390 -8.85 12.31 36.98
CA VAL A 390 -7.81 13.35 36.83
C VAL A 390 -8.43 14.67 36.37
N LYS A 391 -9.38 14.59 35.40
CA LYS A 391 -10.12 15.77 34.97
C LYS A 391 -10.93 16.41 36.14
N SER A 392 -11.60 15.55 36.93
CA SER A 392 -12.39 16.07 38.08
C SER A 392 -11.51 16.74 39.12
N VAL A 393 -10.30 16.23 39.36
CA VAL A 393 -9.33 16.87 40.26
C VAL A 393 -8.82 18.19 39.68
N ALA A 394 -8.47 18.21 38.39
CA ALA A 394 -7.99 19.41 37.72
C ALA A 394 -9.09 20.51 37.73
N ASP A 395 -10.34 20.18 37.40
CA ASP A 395 -11.48 21.07 37.43
C ASP A 395 -11.72 21.62 38.86
N PHE A 396 -11.57 20.77 39.90
CA PHE A 396 -11.70 21.18 41.31
C PHE A 396 -10.59 22.13 41.75
N LEU A 397 -9.36 21.89 41.30
CA LEU A 397 -8.20 22.73 41.61
C LEU A 397 -8.07 23.96 40.71
N ASN A 398 -8.95 24.08 39.73
CA ASN A 398 -8.94 25.16 38.73
C ASN A 398 -7.57 25.29 38.01
N ILE A 399 -6.97 24.14 37.65
CA ILE A 399 -5.69 23.99 36.93
C ILE A 399 -5.91 23.26 35.62
#